data_24dbab3cd5202b0b164c3828858521c0
#
_entry.id   24dbab3cd5202b0b164c3828858521c0
#
_cell.length_a   1.000
_cell.length_b   1.000
_cell.length_c   1.000
_cell.angle_alpha   90.00
_cell.angle_beta   90.00
_cell.angle_gamma   90.00
#
_symmetry.space_group_name_H-M   'P 1'
#
loop_
_entity.id
_entity.type
_entity.pdbx_description
1 polymer ?
#
loop_
_entity_poly.entity_id
_entity_poly.type
_entity_poly.pdbx_seq_one_letter_code
_entity_poly.pdbx_strand_id
1 'polypeptide(L)'
;MLHARSFPTPSDGYFMIESIHDPIEVITMFGNGRMRPIRFRWKNKIVKVAKVTGDWVRHEGQNKIHYFALLADNSDYYEICYNAKDMLWQLTRVWMEG
;
A
#
# COMPACT_ATOMS: atom_id res chain seq x y z
N MET A 1 11.18 -12.08 -10.30
CA MET A 1 11.22 -11.93 -9.66
C MET A 1 10.83 -11.57 -8.94
N LEU A 2 10.53 -11.38 -8.48
CA LEU A 2 10.25 -11.02 -7.78
C LEU A 2 10.26 -10.56 -6.96
N HIS A 3 10.06 -10.11 -6.64
CA HIS A 3 10.02 -9.63 -6.03
C HIS A 3 10.03 -8.91 -5.27
N ALA A 4 9.97 -8.48 -5.11
CA ALA A 4 10.55 -7.60 -4.15
C ALA A 4 9.58 -6.98 -3.18
N ARG A 5 8.63 -7.73 -2.76
CA ARG A 5 7.71 -7.29 -1.71
C ARG A 5 8.40 -7.42 -0.37
N SER A 6 8.52 -6.31 0.34
CA SER A 6 9.15 -6.29 1.65
C SER A 6 8.09 -6.21 2.74
N PHE A 7 7.31 -7.28 2.87
CA PHE A 7 6.32 -7.38 3.91
C PHE A 7 6.91 -8.10 5.13
N PRO A 8 6.49 -7.72 6.33
CA PRO A 8 6.93 -8.44 7.53
C PRO A 8 6.33 -9.84 7.56
N THR A 9 6.99 -10.73 8.29
CA THR A 9 6.47 -12.06 8.57
C THR A 9 6.06 -12.13 10.04
N PRO A 10 5.30 -13.14 10.45
CA PRO A 10 4.95 -13.28 11.87
C PRO A 10 6.15 -13.32 12.79
N SER A 11 7.29 -13.81 12.32
CA SER A 11 8.51 -13.88 13.13
C SER A 11 9.12 -12.51 13.38
N ASP A 12 8.66 -11.47 12.68
CA ASP A 12 9.16 -10.10 12.87
C ASP A 12 8.40 -9.34 13.97
N GLY A 13 7.57 -10.04 14.76
CA GLY A 13 6.86 -9.43 15.86
C GLY A 13 5.50 -8.85 15.48
N TYR A 14 5.01 -9.16 14.30
CA TYR A 14 3.69 -8.72 13.86
C TYR A 14 2.72 -9.88 13.97
N PHE A 15 1.68 -9.69 14.81
CA PHE A 15 0.73 -10.77 15.10
C PHE A 15 -0.57 -10.64 14.33
N MET A 16 -0.84 -9.46 13.75
CA MET A 16 -2.10 -9.21 13.10
C MET A 16 -1.89 -8.83 11.66
N ILE A 17 -2.43 -9.64 10.76
CA ILE A 17 -2.48 -9.36 9.34
C ILE A 17 -3.94 -9.41 8.95
N GLU A 18 -4.47 -8.29 8.51
CA GLU A 18 -5.85 -8.22 8.09
C GLU A 18 -5.94 -7.94 6.61
N SER A 19 -6.79 -8.70 5.91
CA SER A 19 -7.17 -8.40 4.54
C SER A 19 -8.34 -7.44 4.58
N ILE A 20 -8.13 -6.29 3.99
CA ILE A 20 -9.09 -5.19 4.01
C ILE A 20 -9.33 -4.80 2.55
N HIS A 21 -10.47 -4.24 2.27
CA HIS A 21 -10.75 -3.69 0.96
C HIS A 21 -11.51 -2.39 1.14
N ASP A 22 -10.90 -1.48 1.89
CA ASP A 22 -11.51 -0.20 2.21
C ASP A 22 -11.05 0.87 1.24
N PRO A 23 -11.95 1.74 0.80
CA PRO A 23 -11.55 2.90 0.03
C PRO A 23 -10.74 3.85 0.88
N ILE A 24 -9.74 4.47 0.27
CA ILE A 24 -8.89 5.46 0.93
C ILE A 24 -8.67 6.63 0.01
N GLU A 25 -8.23 7.74 0.58
CA GLU A 25 -7.81 8.90 -0.17
C GLU A 25 -6.30 9.02 -0.04
N VAL A 26 -5.61 9.22 -1.15
CA VAL A 26 -4.16 9.19 -1.17
C VAL A 26 -3.61 10.46 -1.79
N ILE A 27 -2.60 11.02 -1.13
CA ILE A 27 -1.77 12.04 -1.75
C ILE A 27 -0.57 11.31 -2.32
N THR A 28 -0.42 11.39 -3.63
CA THR A 28 0.64 10.71 -4.33
C THR A 28 1.38 11.68 -5.22
N MET A 29 2.68 11.46 -5.36
CA MET A 29 3.51 12.26 -6.23
C MET A 29 3.77 11.50 -7.52
N PHE A 30 3.54 12.19 -8.65
CA PHE A 30 3.90 11.67 -9.97
C PHE A 30 5.13 12.39 -10.45
N GLY A 31 6.12 11.63 -10.86
CA GLY A 31 7.34 12.21 -11.41
C GLY A 31 8.24 11.13 -11.98
N ASN A 32 8.97 11.46 -13.02
CA ASN A 32 9.91 10.54 -13.67
C ASN A 32 9.27 9.22 -14.08
N GLY A 33 8.00 9.27 -14.51
CA GLY A 33 7.28 8.08 -14.92
C GLY A 33 6.87 7.18 -13.77
N ARG A 34 6.93 7.69 -12.55
CA ARG A 34 6.62 6.91 -11.34
C ARG A 34 5.53 7.58 -10.53
N MET A 35 4.86 6.75 -9.77
CA MET A 35 3.85 7.16 -8.81
C MET A 35 4.36 6.78 -7.43
N ARG A 36 4.38 7.75 -6.50
CA ARG A 36 4.88 7.51 -5.15
C ARG A 36 3.90 8.04 -4.13
N PRO A 37 3.21 7.14 -3.42
CA PRO A 37 2.30 7.56 -2.34
C PRO A 37 3.07 8.25 -1.21
N ILE A 38 2.53 9.36 -0.73
CA ILE A 38 3.13 10.16 0.32
C ILE A 38 2.40 9.96 1.64
N ARG A 39 1.07 9.97 1.59
CA ARG A 39 0.24 9.72 2.76
C ARG A 39 -1.16 9.40 2.31
N PHE A 40 -1.94 8.78 3.20
CA PHE A 40 -3.32 8.45 2.87
C PHE A 40 -4.20 8.61 4.10
N ARG A 41 -5.49 8.73 3.85
CA ARG A 41 -6.49 8.78 4.91
C ARG A 41 -7.34 7.53 4.87
N TRP A 42 -7.41 6.88 6.03
CA TRP A 42 -8.19 5.67 6.22
C TRP A 42 -8.99 5.83 7.51
N LYS A 43 -10.31 5.74 7.42
CA LYS A 43 -11.20 5.85 8.59
C LYS A 43 -10.88 7.08 9.44
N ASN A 44 -10.79 8.24 8.79
CA ASN A 44 -10.48 9.52 9.42
C ASN A 44 -9.10 9.58 10.08
N LYS A 45 -8.24 8.64 9.77
CA LYS A 45 -6.88 8.60 10.29
C LYS A 45 -5.91 8.88 9.15
N ILE A 46 -4.97 9.78 9.40
CA ILE A 46 -3.93 10.08 8.42
C ILE A 46 -2.74 9.16 8.68
N VAL A 47 -2.31 8.47 7.65
CA VAL A 47 -1.13 7.61 7.69
C VAL A 47 -0.07 8.20 6.80
N LYS A 48 1.07 8.55 7.39
CA LYS A 48 2.19 9.10 6.64
C LYS A 48 3.11 7.96 6.23
N VAL A 49 3.53 7.97 4.97
CA VAL A 49 4.40 6.95 4.43
C VAL A 49 5.85 7.32 4.72
N ALA A 50 6.51 6.48 5.50
CA ALA A 50 7.94 6.65 5.76
C ALA A 50 8.76 6.11 4.59
N LYS A 51 8.30 4.98 4.00
CA LYS A 51 9.05 4.33 2.93
C LYS A 51 8.13 3.47 2.11
N VAL A 52 8.33 3.50 0.79
CA VAL A 52 7.72 2.51 -0.11
C VAL A 52 8.69 1.34 -0.17
N THR A 53 8.30 0.19 0.37
CA THR A 53 9.18 -0.97 0.47
C THR A 53 9.06 -1.88 -0.73
N GLY A 54 8.01 -1.73 -1.53
CA GLY A 54 7.87 -2.49 -2.77
C GLY A 54 6.72 -1.95 -3.58
N ASP A 55 6.75 -2.21 -4.87
CA ASP A 55 5.64 -1.87 -5.76
C ASP A 55 5.58 -2.89 -6.88
N TRP A 56 4.39 -3.12 -7.39
CA TRP A 56 4.20 -4.05 -8.51
C TRP A 56 2.88 -3.74 -9.20
N VAL A 57 2.70 -4.33 -10.37
CA VAL A 57 1.50 -4.14 -11.19
C VAL A 57 0.86 -5.50 -11.43
N ARG A 58 -0.44 -5.55 -11.28
CA ARG A 58 -1.25 -6.70 -11.72
C ARG A 58 -2.14 -6.26 -12.85
N HIS A 59 -2.36 -7.17 -13.78
CA HIS A 59 -3.24 -6.91 -14.91
C HIS A 59 -4.55 -7.67 -14.71
N GLU A 60 -5.67 -6.96 -14.94
CA GLU A 60 -6.99 -7.56 -15.01
C GLU A 60 -7.56 -7.21 -16.38
N GLY A 61 -7.40 -8.13 -17.33
CA GLY A 61 -7.68 -7.80 -18.72
C GLY A 61 -6.69 -6.76 -19.18
N GLN A 62 -7.19 -5.63 -19.68
CA GLN A 62 -6.34 -4.52 -20.10
C GLN A 62 -6.15 -3.48 -19.00
N ASN A 63 -6.75 -3.70 -17.84
CA ASN A 63 -6.66 -2.78 -16.74
C ASN A 63 -5.40 -3.08 -15.91
N LYS A 64 -4.76 -2.02 -15.44
CA LYS A 64 -3.58 -2.12 -14.58
C LYS A 64 -3.95 -1.70 -13.18
N ILE A 65 -3.57 -2.51 -12.20
CA ILE A 65 -3.72 -2.19 -10.80
C ILE A 65 -2.33 -2.08 -10.21
N HIS A 66 -2.01 -0.90 -9.68
CA HIS A 66 -0.70 -0.61 -9.11
C HIS A 66 -0.73 -0.85 -7.61
N TYR A 67 0.14 -1.72 -7.12
CA TYR A 67 0.23 -2.08 -5.72
C TYR A 67 1.46 -1.47 -5.09
N PHE A 68 1.33 -1.09 -3.83
CA PHE A 68 2.43 -0.53 -3.05
C PHE A 68 2.46 -1.16 -1.68
N ALA A 69 3.64 -1.64 -1.28
CA ALA A 69 3.90 -2.04 0.09
C ALA A 69 4.56 -0.86 0.79
N LEU A 70 4.03 -0.47 1.92
CA LEU A 70 4.43 0.76 2.61
C LEU A 70 4.80 0.48 4.05
N LEU A 71 5.83 1.16 4.51
CA LEU A 71 6.12 1.30 5.93
C LEU A 71 5.67 2.70 6.33
N ALA A 72 4.79 2.79 7.32
CA ALA A 72 4.32 4.06 7.83
C ALA A 72 5.22 4.55 8.95
N ASP A 73 5.10 5.84 9.29
CA ASP A 73 5.90 6.43 10.37
C ASP A 73 5.48 5.93 11.76
N ASN A 74 4.30 5.28 11.86
CA ASN A 74 3.87 4.62 13.09
C ASN A 74 4.41 3.19 13.22
N SER A 75 5.29 2.77 12.31
CA SER A 75 5.91 1.45 12.26
C SER A 75 4.99 0.32 11.81
N ASP A 76 3.76 0.62 11.40
CA ASP A 76 2.89 -0.37 10.80
C ASP A 76 3.19 -0.49 9.31
N TYR A 77 2.89 -1.66 8.74
CA TYR A 77 3.02 -1.89 7.31
C TYR A 77 1.65 -1.95 6.68
N TYR A 78 1.55 -1.42 5.47
CA TYR A 78 0.30 -1.36 4.72
C TYR A 78 0.53 -1.80 3.29
N GLU A 79 -0.51 -2.39 2.70
CA GLU A 79 -0.55 -2.60 1.26
C GLU A 79 -1.73 -1.79 0.72
N ILE A 80 -1.45 -0.91 -0.23
CA ILE A 80 -2.50 -0.15 -0.90
C ILE A 80 -2.42 -0.40 -2.40
N CYS A 81 -3.52 -0.16 -3.09
CA CYS A 81 -3.51 -0.30 -4.54
C CYS A 81 -4.30 0.82 -5.21
N TYR A 82 -3.90 1.09 -6.42
CA TYR A 82 -4.52 2.09 -7.28
C TYR A 82 -5.02 1.43 -8.55
N ASN A 83 -6.32 1.56 -8.80
CA ASN A 83 -6.95 1.05 -10.00
C ASN A 83 -6.96 2.18 -11.04
N ALA A 84 -6.15 2.05 -12.08
CA ALA A 84 -6.00 3.11 -13.07
C ALA A 84 -7.27 3.35 -13.86
N LYS A 85 -8.09 2.32 -14.06
CA LYS A 85 -9.33 2.45 -14.82
C LYS A 85 -10.34 3.35 -14.11
N ASP A 86 -10.49 3.16 -12.81
CA ASP A 86 -11.49 3.89 -12.02
C ASP A 86 -10.90 5.08 -11.29
N MET A 87 -9.57 5.19 -11.25
CA MET A 87 -8.84 6.20 -10.50
C MET A 87 -9.17 6.12 -9.01
N LEU A 88 -9.30 4.90 -8.49
CA LEU A 88 -9.65 4.65 -7.11
C LEU A 88 -8.50 3.98 -6.37
N TRP A 89 -8.35 4.36 -5.10
CA TRP A 89 -7.36 3.78 -4.20
C TRP A 89 -8.08 2.91 -3.16
N GLN A 90 -7.45 1.82 -2.80
CA GLN A 90 -7.93 0.95 -1.72
C GLN A 90 -6.79 0.53 -0.82
N LEU A 91 -7.12 0.39 0.46
CA LEU A 91 -6.26 -0.30 1.42
C LEU A 91 -6.62 -1.77 1.36
N THR A 92 -5.65 -2.62 1.06
CA THR A 92 -5.89 -4.04 0.88
C THR A 92 -5.41 -4.90 2.04
N ARG A 93 -4.33 -4.48 2.72
CA ARG A 93 -3.81 -5.22 3.87
C ARG A 93 -3.15 -4.29 4.86
N VAL A 94 -3.19 -4.69 6.13
CA VAL A 94 -2.46 -3.99 7.17
C VAL A 94 -1.79 -5.03 8.08
N TRP A 95 -0.55 -4.75 8.45
CA TRP A 95 0.21 -5.52 9.43
C TRP A 95 0.47 -4.62 10.62
N MET A 96 -0.05 -5.01 11.77
CA MET A 96 0.07 -4.24 13.00
C MET A 96 0.84 -5.03 14.04
N GLU A 97 1.56 -4.32 14.89
CA GLU A 97 2.19 -4.95 16.04
C GLU A 97 1.12 -5.50 16.96
N GLY A 98 1.26 -6.75 17.30
CA GLY A 98 0.32 -7.43 18.17
C GLY A 98 0.57 -7.18 19.65
#